data_2d4114b389ac363c0f3f96f88c8a1f6f
#
_entry.id   2d4114b389ac363c0f3f96f88c8a1f6f
#
_cell.length_a   1.000
_cell.length_b   1.000
_cell.length_c   1.000
_cell.angle_alpha   90.00
_cell.angle_beta   90.00
_cell.angle_gamma   90.00
#
_symmetry.space_group_name_H-M   'P 1'
#
loop_
_entity.id
_entity.type
_entity.pdbx_description
1 polymer ?
#
loop_
_entity_poly.entity_id
_entity_poly.type
_entity_poly.pdbx_seq_one_letter_code
_entity_poly.pdbx_strand_id
1 'polypeptide(L)'
;MNNRGVFIAIEGPIGVGKTTLANILSKHFNYTLLREIVEENPFLSKFYTDIKEYALQTEAFFLFNRIKQLEDTERHILESGIGVVSDYHIIKNLIFAGITLDNMQFYKYKQMYNIFINDLPQPDIIVYLNSKTDVLMNRIAMRDRSFERQMDRNYIHQLRNEYKYYFDPLSIKHNFVGKKPIVIEIDNSNLDFLNNKNDRKFLIEKVESAINSLGGQFNV
;
A
#
# COMPACT_ATOMS: atom_id res chain seq x y z
N MET A 1 -6.71 -5.12 -28.40
CA MET A 1 -6.90 -4.33 -27.16
C MET A 1 -6.36 -5.20 -26.02
N ASN A 2 -5.40 -4.71 -25.27
CA ASN A 2 -4.83 -5.49 -24.16
C ASN A 2 -5.93 -5.62 -23.08
N ASN A 3 -6.47 -6.82 -22.93
CA ASN A 3 -7.56 -7.12 -21.97
C ASN A 3 -6.99 -7.38 -20.57
N ARG A 4 -6.02 -6.57 -20.14
CA ARG A 4 -5.42 -6.67 -18.81
C ARG A 4 -6.43 -6.30 -17.75
N GLY A 5 -6.48 -7.08 -16.67
CA GLY A 5 -7.35 -6.80 -15.53
C GLY A 5 -6.99 -5.48 -14.82
N VAL A 6 -7.98 -4.84 -14.19
CA VAL A 6 -7.78 -3.61 -13.41
C VAL A 6 -7.00 -3.92 -12.14
N PHE A 7 -5.95 -3.13 -11.86
CA PHE A 7 -5.16 -3.27 -10.65
C PHE A 7 -5.41 -2.10 -9.69
N ILE A 8 -5.95 -2.39 -8.51
CA ILE A 8 -6.23 -1.44 -7.43
C ILE A 8 -5.30 -1.71 -6.27
N ALA A 9 -4.54 -0.72 -5.82
CA ALA A 9 -3.72 -0.81 -4.62
C ALA A 9 -4.30 0.06 -3.50
N ILE A 10 -4.34 -0.50 -2.27
CA ILE A 10 -4.74 0.25 -1.08
C ILE A 10 -3.48 0.61 -0.31
N GLU A 11 -3.27 1.90 -0.07
CA GLU A 11 -2.10 2.41 0.62
C GLU A 11 -2.42 3.30 1.81
N GLY A 12 -1.44 3.45 2.70
CA GLY A 12 -1.53 4.26 3.90
C GLY A 12 -0.79 3.68 5.10
N PRO A 13 -0.67 4.43 6.21
CA PRO A 13 0.13 4.05 7.37
C PRO A 13 -0.39 2.77 8.06
N ILE A 14 0.42 2.25 8.99
CA ILE A 14 0.04 1.11 9.84
C ILE A 14 -1.21 1.46 10.64
N GLY A 15 -2.14 0.51 10.76
CA GLY A 15 -3.39 0.71 11.51
C GLY A 15 -4.52 1.41 10.76
N VAL A 16 -4.29 1.90 9.52
CA VAL A 16 -5.30 2.68 8.79
C VAL A 16 -6.47 1.84 8.21
N GLY A 17 -6.35 0.51 8.13
CA GLY A 17 -7.42 -0.38 7.67
C GLY A 17 -7.27 -0.87 6.22
N LYS A 18 -6.06 -0.83 5.63
CA LYS A 18 -5.79 -1.30 4.26
C LYS A 18 -6.35 -2.68 3.96
N THR A 19 -5.96 -3.69 4.73
CA THR A 19 -6.37 -5.08 4.53
C THR A 19 -7.89 -5.26 4.64
N THR A 20 -8.54 -4.52 5.53
CA THR A 20 -10.00 -4.54 5.68
C THR A 20 -10.67 -4.00 4.41
N LEU A 21 -10.23 -2.84 3.91
CA LEU A 21 -10.77 -2.26 2.69
C LEU A 21 -10.48 -3.14 1.46
N ALA A 22 -9.26 -3.68 1.35
CA ALA A 22 -8.89 -4.58 0.25
C ALA A 22 -9.79 -5.82 0.21
N ASN A 23 -10.09 -6.43 1.36
CA ASN A 23 -11.06 -7.54 1.45
C ASN A 23 -12.49 -7.15 1.04
N ILE A 24 -12.93 -5.94 1.39
CA ILE A 24 -14.27 -5.44 1.01
C ILE A 24 -14.34 -5.25 -0.51
N LEU A 25 -13.36 -4.55 -1.09
CA LEU A 25 -13.35 -4.24 -2.51
C LEU A 25 -13.14 -5.49 -3.38
N SER A 26 -12.24 -6.40 -2.99
CA SER A 26 -12.01 -7.64 -3.73
C SER A 26 -13.29 -8.49 -3.83
N LYS A 27 -14.06 -8.60 -2.73
CA LYS A 27 -15.35 -9.31 -2.72
C LYS A 27 -16.42 -8.59 -3.54
N HIS A 28 -16.48 -7.26 -3.44
CA HIS A 28 -17.50 -6.46 -4.15
C HIS A 28 -17.33 -6.52 -5.66
N PHE A 29 -16.07 -6.35 -6.14
CA PHE A 29 -15.76 -6.37 -7.58
C PHE A 29 -15.49 -7.77 -8.14
N ASN A 30 -15.48 -8.80 -7.31
CA ASN A 30 -15.05 -10.17 -7.68
C ASN A 30 -13.61 -10.17 -8.24
N TYR A 31 -12.70 -9.40 -7.61
CA TYR A 31 -11.29 -9.30 -7.96
C TYR A 31 -10.43 -10.19 -7.05
N THR A 32 -9.29 -10.64 -7.55
CA THR A 32 -8.31 -11.37 -6.74
C THR A 32 -7.72 -10.46 -5.68
N LEU A 33 -7.65 -10.95 -4.43
CA LEU A 33 -7.02 -10.24 -3.33
C LEU A 33 -5.54 -10.60 -3.25
N LEU A 34 -4.66 -9.60 -3.39
CA LEU A 34 -3.23 -9.72 -3.14
C LEU A 34 -2.89 -9.19 -1.75
N ARG A 35 -2.50 -10.09 -0.84
CA ARG A 35 -2.14 -9.73 0.54
C ARG A 35 -0.64 -9.60 0.71
N GLU A 36 -0.25 -8.59 1.48
CA GLU A 36 1.13 -8.41 1.90
C GLU A 36 1.61 -9.59 2.78
N ILE A 37 2.77 -10.13 2.45
CA ILE A 37 3.49 -11.12 3.27
C ILE A 37 4.18 -10.38 4.41
N VAL A 38 3.62 -10.49 5.62
CA VAL A 38 4.12 -9.75 6.80
C VAL A 38 4.68 -10.70 7.85
N GLU A 39 3.93 -11.74 8.22
CA GLU A 39 4.26 -12.63 9.33
C GLU A 39 5.42 -13.57 9.02
N GLU A 40 5.72 -13.79 7.76
CA GLU A 40 6.84 -14.60 7.28
C GLU A 40 8.19 -13.87 7.36
N ASN A 41 8.19 -12.56 7.66
CA ASN A 41 9.44 -11.81 7.79
C ASN A 41 10.16 -12.20 9.10
N PRO A 42 11.30 -12.91 9.03
CA PRO A 42 12.00 -13.42 10.22
C PRO A 42 12.65 -12.32 11.06
N PHE A 43 12.78 -11.12 10.52
CA PHE A 43 13.41 -9.98 11.18
C PHE A 43 12.39 -9.08 11.88
N LEU A 44 11.09 -9.18 11.55
CA LEU A 44 10.08 -8.20 11.94
C LEU A 44 9.90 -8.08 13.47
N SER A 45 9.95 -9.18 14.20
CA SER A 45 9.85 -9.15 15.67
C SER A 45 11.03 -8.43 16.32
N LYS A 46 12.24 -8.61 15.77
CA LYS A 46 13.47 -7.96 16.22
C LYS A 46 13.55 -6.51 15.79
N PHE A 47 13.01 -6.20 14.61
CA PHE A 47 12.96 -4.85 14.06
C PHE A 47 12.30 -3.85 15.00
N TYR A 48 11.16 -4.18 15.62
CA TYR A 48 10.49 -3.26 16.56
C TYR A 48 11.20 -3.14 17.90
N THR A 49 12.14 -4.03 18.23
CA THR A 49 13.01 -3.90 19.42
C THR A 49 14.28 -3.11 19.14
N ASP A 50 14.84 -3.25 17.95
CA ASP A 50 16.04 -2.50 17.51
C ASP A 50 15.96 -2.21 16.00
N ILE A 51 15.34 -1.08 15.67
CA ILE A 51 15.14 -0.65 14.28
C ILE A 51 16.49 -0.50 13.56
N LYS A 52 17.51 0.11 14.20
CA LYS A 52 18.79 0.39 13.54
C LYS A 52 19.52 -0.88 13.11
N GLU A 53 19.50 -1.91 13.95
CA GLU A 53 20.18 -3.17 13.68
C GLU A 53 19.47 -3.99 12.59
N TYR A 54 18.14 -4.03 12.61
CA TYR A 54 17.35 -4.93 11.75
C TYR A 54 16.66 -4.26 10.55
N ALA A 55 16.78 -2.94 10.39
CA ALA A 55 16.06 -2.22 9.34
C ALA A 55 16.41 -2.71 7.93
N LEU A 56 17.69 -2.82 7.59
CA LEU A 56 18.09 -3.19 6.23
C LEU A 56 17.60 -4.58 5.84
N GLN A 57 17.73 -5.56 6.73
CA GLN A 57 17.28 -6.93 6.50
C GLN A 57 15.76 -6.99 6.36
N THR A 58 15.05 -6.25 7.21
CA THR A 58 13.58 -6.17 7.20
C THR A 58 13.07 -5.55 5.89
N GLU A 59 13.64 -4.42 5.50
CA GLU A 59 13.23 -3.70 4.28
C GLU A 59 13.60 -4.49 3.01
N ALA A 60 14.78 -5.14 2.98
CA ALA A 60 15.19 -5.99 1.86
C ALA A 60 14.26 -7.20 1.70
N PHE A 61 13.88 -7.86 2.80
CA PHE A 61 12.92 -8.96 2.76
C PHE A 61 11.58 -8.51 2.14
N PHE A 62 11.03 -7.39 2.59
CA PHE A 62 9.79 -6.86 2.04
C PHE A 62 9.91 -6.48 0.57
N LEU A 63 11.03 -5.86 0.16
CA LEU A 63 11.24 -5.48 -1.23
C LEU A 63 11.19 -6.69 -2.16
N PHE A 64 12.01 -7.72 -1.89
CA PHE A 64 12.10 -8.88 -2.76
C PHE A 64 10.80 -9.71 -2.78
N ASN A 65 10.13 -9.86 -1.65
CA ASN A 65 8.84 -10.56 -1.61
C ASN A 65 7.75 -9.80 -2.41
N ARG A 66 7.69 -8.47 -2.29
CA ARG A 66 6.72 -7.68 -3.06
C ARG A 66 7.02 -7.69 -4.56
N ILE A 67 8.31 -7.62 -4.96
CA ILE A 67 8.71 -7.79 -6.36
C ILE A 67 8.16 -9.13 -6.88
N LYS A 68 8.49 -10.22 -6.20
CA LYS A 68 8.04 -11.56 -6.61
C LYS A 68 6.52 -11.68 -6.69
N GLN A 69 5.80 -11.17 -5.68
CA GLN A 69 4.33 -11.18 -5.67
C GLN A 69 3.74 -10.38 -6.85
N LEU A 70 4.31 -9.21 -7.17
CA LEU A 70 3.82 -8.36 -8.25
C LEU A 70 4.12 -8.98 -9.63
N GLU A 71 5.30 -9.56 -9.85
CA GLU A 71 5.62 -10.30 -11.09
C GLU A 71 4.66 -11.47 -11.32
N ASP A 72 4.40 -12.28 -10.27
CA ASP A 72 3.46 -13.40 -10.35
C ASP A 72 2.03 -12.91 -10.59
N THR A 73 1.64 -11.81 -9.98
CA THR A 73 0.32 -11.19 -10.15
C THR A 73 0.10 -10.69 -11.58
N GLU A 74 1.09 -10.04 -12.18
CA GLU A 74 1.01 -9.62 -13.59
C GLU A 74 0.82 -10.83 -14.49
N ARG A 75 1.76 -11.76 -14.45
CA ARG A 75 1.83 -12.93 -15.34
C ARG A 75 0.63 -13.87 -15.24
N HIS A 76 0.13 -14.12 -14.05
CA HIS A 76 -0.86 -15.17 -13.82
C HIS A 76 -2.28 -14.64 -13.64
N ILE A 77 -2.47 -13.36 -13.35
CA ILE A 77 -3.77 -12.80 -13.00
C ILE A 77 -4.13 -11.64 -13.93
N LEU A 78 -3.35 -10.57 -13.91
CA LEU A 78 -3.70 -9.35 -14.66
C LEU A 78 -3.68 -9.58 -16.19
N GLU A 79 -2.66 -10.27 -16.72
CA GLU A 79 -2.59 -10.63 -18.16
C GLU A 79 -3.75 -11.55 -18.59
N SER A 80 -4.37 -12.29 -17.65
CA SER A 80 -5.56 -13.11 -17.92
C SER A 80 -6.87 -12.30 -17.91
N GLY A 81 -6.81 -10.97 -17.74
CA GLY A 81 -7.98 -10.09 -17.69
C GLY A 81 -8.70 -10.07 -16.34
N ILE A 82 -8.12 -10.71 -15.30
CA ILE A 82 -8.71 -10.77 -13.95
C ILE A 82 -8.23 -9.55 -13.15
N GLY A 83 -9.17 -8.81 -12.53
CA GLY A 83 -8.84 -7.68 -11.69
C GLY A 83 -8.20 -8.08 -10.37
N VAL A 84 -7.36 -7.20 -9.81
CA VAL A 84 -6.64 -7.39 -8.55
C VAL A 84 -6.87 -6.23 -7.60
N VAL A 85 -7.08 -6.52 -6.32
CA VAL A 85 -7.00 -5.56 -5.22
C VAL A 85 -5.87 -5.98 -4.30
N SER A 86 -4.87 -5.10 -4.13
CA SER A 86 -3.74 -5.30 -3.21
C SER A 86 -3.90 -4.46 -1.95
N ASP A 87 -3.48 -4.98 -0.80
CA ASP A 87 -3.41 -4.20 0.46
C ASP A 87 -2.05 -3.50 0.65
N TYR A 88 -1.28 -3.36 -0.42
CA TYR A 88 -0.03 -2.60 -0.50
C TYR A 88 0.28 -2.16 -1.93
N HIS A 89 1.17 -1.17 -2.07
CA HIS A 89 1.89 -0.84 -3.30
C HIS A 89 3.40 -0.87 -3.05
N ILE A 90 4.20 -1.12 -4.09
CA ILE A 90 5.68 -1.23 -3.95
C ILE A 90 6.33 0.05 -3.41
N ILE A 91 5.70 1.23 -3.58
CA ILE A 91 6.19 2.53 -3.07
C ILE A 91 6.35 2.54 -1.54
N LYS A 92 5.58 1.70 -0.83
CA LYS A 92 5.71 1.49 0.60
C LYS A 92 7.14 1.19 1.01
N ASN A 93 7.90 0.49 0.18
CA ASN A 93 9.31 0.19 0.43
C ASN A 93 10.16 1.45 0.57
N LEU A 94 9.95 2.47 -0.28
CA LEU A 94 10.69 3.73 -0.17
C LEU A 94 10.25 4.54 1.06
N ILE A 95 8.95 4.53 1.39
CA ILE A 95 8.40 5.24 2.54
C ILE A 95 9.00 4.72 3.84
N PHE A 96 8.99 3.39 4.03
CA PHE A 96 9.53 2.76 5.24
C PHE A 96 11.05 2.85 5.30
N ALA A 97 11.76 2.52 4.23
CA ALA A 97 13.20 2.62 4.16
C ALA A 97 13.71 4.05 4.42
N GLY A 98 12.95 5.07 3.99
CA GLY A 98 13.30 6.47 4.20
C GLY A 98 13.31 6.91 5.67
N ILE A 99 12.58 6.22 6.55
CA ILE A 99 12.54 6.50 7.99
C ILE A 99 13.35 5.52 8.84
N THR A 100 13.69 4.36 8.31
CA THR A 100 14.31 3.27 9.07
C THR A 100 15.80 3.12 8.77
N LEU A 101 16.24 3.43 7.55
CA LEU A 101 17.64 3.31 7.10
C LEU A 101 18.41 4.62 7.28
N ASP A 102 19.71 4.51 7.52
CA ASP A 102 20.60 5.66 7.41
C ASP A 102 20.74 6.16 5.95
N ASN A 103 21.29 7.35 5.76
CA ASN A 103 21.39 7.98 4.44
C ASN A 103 22.13 7.12 3.40
N MET A 104 23.19 6.41 3.80
CA MET A 104 23.99 5.58 2.90
C MET A 104 23.25 4.28 2.55
N GLN A 105 22.63 3.65 3.54
CA GLN A 105 21.79 2.46 3.34
C GLN A 105 20.59 2.79 2.47
N PHE A 106 19.89 3.89 2.75
CA PHE A 106 18.73 4.33 1.96
C PHE A 106 19.12 4.63 0.49
N TYR A 107 20.26 5.31 0.27
CA TYR A 107 20.74 5.55 -1.08
C TYR A 107 20.94 4.24 -1.87
N LYS A 108 21.62 3.26 -1.30
CA LYS A 108 21.83 1.93 -1.93
C LYS A 108 20.52 1.19 -2.13
N TYR A 109 19.64 1.22 -1.14
CA TYR A 109 18.33 0.59 -1.19
C TYR A 109 17.46 1.19 -2.32
N LYS A 110 17.45 2.50 -2.45
CA LYS A 110 16.74 3.20 -3.52
C LYS A 110 17.28 2.85 -4.92
N GLN A 111 18.59 2.68 -5.07
CA GLN A 111 19.17 2.20 -6.32
C GLN A 111 18.66 0.80 -6.67
N MET A 112 18.66 -0.12 -5.71
CA MET A 112 18.13 -1.46 -5.87
C MET A 112 16.64 -1.44 -6.21
N TYR A 113 15.84 -0.65 -5.51
CA TYR A 113 14.42 -0.44 -5.83
C TYR A 113 14.23 0.02 -7.28
N ASN A 114 15.00 1.00 -7.74
CA ASN A 114 14.89 1.58 -9.08
C ASN A 114 15.23 0.59 -10.20
N ILE A 115 16.05 -0.42 -9.95
CA ILE A 115 16.37 -1.47 -10.93
C ILE A 115 15.11 -2.28 -11.28
N PHE A 116 14.28 -2.58 -10.29
CA PHE A 116 13.13 -3.47 -10.47
C PHE A 116 11.83 -2.75 -10.84
N ILE A 117 11.65 -1.50 -10.37
CA ILE A 117 10.34 -0.83 -10.44
C ILE A 117 9.79 -0.66 -11.86
N ASN A 118 10.68 -0.54 -12.86
CA ASN A 118 10.27 -0.31 -14.24
C ASN A 118 9.56 -1.51 -14.86
N ASP A 119 9.85 -2.71 -14.40
CA ASP A 119 9.33 -3.97 -14.93
C ASP A 119 8.12 -4.48 -14.14
N LEU A 120 7.74 -3.79 -13.05
CA LEU A 120 6.63 -4.19 -12.21
C LEU A 120 5.30 -3.58 -12.65
N PRO A 121 4.19 -4.31 -12.47
CA PRO A 121 2.87 -3.79 -12.77
C PRO A 121 2.57 -2.56 -11.94
N GLN A 122 2.14 -1.49 -12.62
CA GLN A 122 1.68 -0.30 -11.94
C GLN A 122 0.15 -0.38 -11.73
N PRO A 123 -0.37 0.05 -10.57
CA PRO A 123 -1.80 0.08 -10.34
C PRO A 123 -2.49 1.12 -11.25
N ASP A 124 -3.71 0.81 -11.65
CA ASP A 124 -4.58 1.77 -12.34
C ASP A 124 -5.20 2.76 -11.35
N ILE A 125 -5.47 2.29 -10.13
CA ILE A 125 -6.07 3.09 -9.05
C ILE A 125 -5.29 2.83 -7.76
N ILE A 126 -4.99 3.91 -7.03
CA ILE A 126 -4.50 3.83 -5.65
C ILE A 126 -5.52 4.49 -4.73
N VAL A 127 -5.98 3.74 -3.73
CA VAL A 127 -6.77 4.29 -2.63
C VAL A 127 -5.84 4.59 -1.47
N TYR A 128 -5.51 5.85 -1.29
CA TYR A 128 -4.67 6.32 -0.19
C TYR A 128 -5.55 6.63 1.02
N LEU A 129 -5.45 5.80 2.04
CA LEU A 129 -6.09 6.00 3.34
C LEU A 129 -5.17 6.81 4.26
N ASN A 130 -5.64 7.94 4.74
CA ASN A 130 -4.99 8.74 5.77
C ASN A 130 -5.84 8.72 7.06
N SER A 131 -5.21 8.97 8.21
CA SER A 131 -5.92 9.07 9.49
C SER A 131 -5.08 9.82 10.52
N LYS A 132 -5.71 10.30 11.61
CA LYS A 132 -5.01 10.91 12.74
C LYS A 132 -4.15 9.88 13.47
N THR A 133 -2.98 10.29 13.97
CA THR A 133 -2.04 9.40 14.66
C THR A 133 -2.69 8.65 15.83
N ASP A 134 -3.53 9.33 16.62
CA ASP A 134 -4.20 8.70 17.77
C ASP A 134 -5.20 7.61 17.34
N VAL A 135 -5.90 7.82 16.21
CA VAL A 135 -6.79 6.81 15.63
C VAL A 135 -5.99 5.59 15.16
N LEU A 136 -4.84 5.82 14.53
CA LEU A 136 -3.93 4.74 14.09
C LEU A 136 -3.45 3.92 15.30
N MET A 137 -2.95 4.59 16.34
CA MET A 137 -2.47 3.93 17.57
C MET A 137 -3.57 3.10 18.25
N ASN A 138 -4.79 3.63 18.35
CA ASN A 138 -5.91 2.91 18.90
C ASN A 138 -6.24 1.64 18.08
N ARG A 139 -6.26 1.74 16.74
CA ARG A 139 -6.52 0.59 15.86
C ARG A 139 -5.41 -0.46 15.91
N ILE A 140 -4.14 -0.03 16.06
CA ILE A 140 -2.99 -0.93 16.26
C ILE A 140 -3.15 -1.69 17.57
N ALA A 141 -3.48 -0.99 18.66
CA ALA A 141 -3.72 -1.61 19.97
C ALA A 141 -4.89 -2.59 19.94
N MET A 142 -6.01 -2.24 19.29
CA MET A 142 -7.18 -3.12 19.17
C MET A 142 -6.88 -4.40 18.34
N ARG A 143 -5.98 -4.31 17.36
CA ARG A 143 -5.57 -5.46 16.54
C ARG A 143 -4.67 -6.43 17.29
N ASP A 144 -3.94 -5.95 18.29
CA ASP A 144 -3.10 -6.69 19.24
C ASP A 144 -2.11 -7.69 18.62
N ARG A 145 -1.45 -7.33 17.54
CA ARG A 145 -0.33 -8.12 17.02
C ARG A 145 0.85 -8.06 17.98
N SER A 146 1.42 -9.20 18.34
CA SER A 146 2.48 -9.31 19.35
C SER A 146 3.68 -8.40 19.08
N PHE A 147 4.13 -8.33 17.82
CA PHE A 147 5.27 -7.51 17.38
C PHE A 147 4.95 -6.00 17.28
N GLU A 148 3.67 -5.60 17.37
CA GLU A 148 3.24 -4.20 17.32
C GLU A 148 2.98 -3.58 18.70
N ARG A 149 2.96 -4.37 19.78
CA ARG A 149 2.62 -3.91 21.12
C ARG A 149 3.53 -2.81 21.67
N GLN A 150 4.79 -2.78 21.24
CA GLN A 150 5.80 -1.78 21.64
C GLN A 150 5.99 -0.66 20.61
N MET A 151 5.07 -0.53 19.64
CA MET A 151 5.20 0.44 18.57
C MET A 151 5.17 1.88 19.09
N ASP A 152 6.24 2.64 18.79
CA ASP A 152 6.37 4.03 19.21
C ASP A 152 5.37 4.93 18.47
N ARG A 153 4.68 5.80 19.22
CA ARG A 153 3.75 6.79 18.68
C ARG A 153 4.45 7.78 17.72
N ASN A 154 5.70 8.18 18.01
CA ASN A 154 6.45 9.08 17.14
C ASN A 154 6.81 8.42 15.81
N TYR A 155 7.12 7.12 15.82
CA TYR A 155 7.33 6.34 14.61
C TYR A 155 6.06 6.36 13.71
N ILE A 156 4.89 6.12 14.29
CA ILE A 156 3.61 6.17 13.54
C ILE A 156 3.32 7.58 13.04
N HIS A 157 3.62 8.62 13.84
CA HIS A 157 3.46 10.01 13.40
C HIS A 157 4.38 10.35 12.22
N GLN A 158 5.64 9.95 12.29
CA GLN A 158 6.61 10.14 11.20
C GLN A 158 6.18 9.37 9.95
N LEU A 159 5.80 8.11 10.07
CA LEU A 159 5.30 7.29 8.98
C LEU A 159 4.09 7.92 8.29
N ARG A 160 3.12 8.43 9.06
CA ARG A 160 1.96 9.14 8.53
C ARG A 160 2.38 10.38 7.71
N ASN A 161 3.36 11.14 8.19
CA ASN A 161 3.84 12.34 7.49
C ASN A 161 4.57 11.97 6.20
N GLU A 162 5.37 10.90 6.18
CA GLU A 162 6.01 10.39 4.97
C GLU A 162 4.96 9.92 3.94
N TYR A 163 3.94 9.20 4.36
CA TYR A 163 2.84 8.84 3.46
C TYR A 163 2.18 10.09 2.85
N LYS A 164 1.89 11.11 3.67
CA LYS A 164 1.33 12.36 3.20
C LYS A 164 2.24 13.06 2.17
N TYR A 165 3.55 13.07 2.41
CA TYR A 165 4.52 13.64 1.48
C TYR A 165 4.54 12.87 0.14
N TYR A 166 4.59 11.54 0.16
CA TYR A 166 4.64 10.72 -1.05
C TYR A 166 3.35 10.79 -1.87
N PHE A 167 2.20 10.96 -1.24
CA PHE A 167 0.89 11.06 -1.88
C PHE A 167 0.40 12.50 -2.07
N ASP A 168 1.20 13.49 -1.73
CA ASP A 168 0.91 14.91 -2.06
C ASP A 168 0.81 15.07 -3.58
N PRO A 169 -0.18 15.83 -4.10
CA PRO A 169 -0.37 16.04 -5.55
C PRO A 169 0.86 16.55 -6.30
N LEU A 170 1.75 17.30 -5.65
CA LEU A 170 3.00 17.77 -6.24
C LEU A 170 4.07 16.69 -6.29
N SER A 171 4.13 15.84 -5.27
CA SER A 171 5.11 14.74 -5.15
C SER A 171 4.75 13.52 -5.99
N ILE A 172 3.47 13.22 -6.14
CA ILE A 172 2.95 12.07 -6.92
C ILE A 172 3.53 12.01 -8.34
N LYS A 173 3.75 13.18 -8.98
CA LYS A 173 4.27 13.24 -10.35
C LYS A 173 5.64 12.60 -10.52
N HIS A 174 6.41 12.50 -9.45
CA HIS A 174 7.79 12.01 -9.45
C HIS A 174 7.94 10.60 -8.85
N ASN A 175 6.88 10.07 -8.24
CA ASN A 175 6.94 8.81 -7.49
C ASN A 175 6.45 7.60 -8.29
N PHE A 176 5.86 7.80 -9.48
CA PHE A 176 5.33 6.73 -10.31
C PHE A 176 5.98 6.70 -11.68
N VAL A 177 6.32 5.50 -12.14
CA VAL A 177 6.92 5.25 -13.44
C VAL A 177 5.84 4.93 -14.47
N GLY A 178 5.93 5.48 -15.67
CA GLY A 178 4.98 5.18 -16.75
C GLY A 178 3.59 5.80 -16.58
N LYS A 179 2.55 4.99 -16.74
CA LYS A 179 1.15 5.44 -16.59
C LYS A 179 0.87 5.81 -15.13
N LYS A 180 0.37 7.01 -14.92
CA LYS A 180 0.01 7.48 -13.58
C LYS A 180 -1.30 6.87 -13.12
N PRO A 181 -1.38 6.34 -11.88
CA PRO A 181 -2.62 5.85 -11.32
C PRO A 181 -3.60 7.00 -11.02
N ILE A 182 -4.89 6.68 -11.00
CA ILE A 182 -5.88 7.54 -10.36
C ILE A 182 -5.69 7.38 -8.86
N VAL A 183 -5.42 8.48 -8.14
CA VAL A 183 -5.26 8.48 -6.68
C VAL A 183 -6.51 9.01 -6.02
N ILE A 184 -7.10 8.19 -5.14
CA ILE A 184 -8.26 8.53 -4.32
C ILE A 184 -7.78 8.70 -2.89
N GLU A 185 -7.64 9.94 -2.42
CA GLU A 185 -7.32 10.19 -1.01
C GLU A 185 -8.58 10.18 -0.15
N ILE A 186 -8.50 9.49 1.00
CA ILE A 186 -9.61 9.34 1.96
C ILE A 186 -9.10 9.58 3.37
N ASP A 187 -9.60 10.61 4.03
CA ASP A 187 -9.45 10.76 5.49
C ASP A 187 -10.36 9.74 6.19
N ASN A 188 -9.74 8.73 6.75
CA ASN A 188 -10.38 7.61 7.45
C ASN A 188 -10.47 7.83 8.97
N SER A 189 -10.27 9.06 9.45
CA SER A 189 -10.25 9.35 10.90
C SER A 189 -11.59 9.09 11.59
N ASN A 190 -12.69 9.31 10.87
CA ASN A 190 -14.05 9.18 11.38
C ASN A 190 -14.89 8.10 10.67
N LEU A 191 -14.30 7.31 9.77
CA LEU A 191 -15.01 6.27 9.03
C LEU A 191 -14.89 4.92 9.73
N ASP A 192 -16.00 4.18 9.80
CA ASP A 192 -16.08 2.79 10.26
C ASP A 192 -16.66 1.89 9.16
N PHE A 193 -15.92 1.71 8.08
CA PHE A 193 -16.37 0.87 6.97
C PHE A 193 -16.41 -0.64 7.30
N LEU A 194 -15.94 -1.04 8.49
CA LEU A 194 -16.11 -2.41 8.97
C LEU A 194 -17.55 -2.66 9.48
N ASN A 195 -18.08 -1.74 10.29
CA ASN A 195 -19.37 -1.91 10.95
C ASN A 195 -20.48 -1.03 10.36
N ASN A 196 -20.12 0.14 9.78
CA ASN A 196 -21.06 1.08 9.20
C ASN A 196 -21.25 0.81 7.70
N LYS A 197 -22.46 0.41 7.30
CA LYS A 197 -22.81 0.14 5.90
C LYS A 197 -22.74 1.38 4.99
N ASN A 198 -23.04 2.55 5.51
CA ASN A 198 -23.00 3.80 4.72
C ASN A 198 -21.56 4.21 4.41
N ASP A 199 -20.65 4.12 5.39
CA ASP A 199 -19.24 4.40 5.18
C ASP A 199 -18.64 3.41 4.15
N ARG A 200 -19.02 2.14 4.25
CA ARG A 200 -18.60 1.12 3.28
C ARG A 200 -19.10 1.43 1.87
N LYS A 201 -20.38 1.77 1.74
CA LYS A 201 -21.01 2.14 0.46
C LYS A 201 -20.30 3.35 -0.17
N PHE A 202 -20.05 4.39 0.62
CA PHE A 202 -19.32 5.58 0.17
C PHE A 202 -17.94 5.24 -0.42
N LEU A 203 -17.17 4.35 0.23
CA LEU A 203 -15.86 3.94 -0.28
C LEU A 203 -15.96 3.16 -1.57
N ILE A 204 -16.91 2.23 -1.66
CA ILE A 204 -17.15 1.43 -2.86
C ILE A 204 -17.52 2.35 -4.03
N GLU A 205 -18.48 3.26 -3.87
CA GLU A 205 -18.93 4.18 -4.92
C GLU A 205 -17.80 5.08 -5.45
N LYS A 206 -16.88 5.52 -4.57
CA LYS A 206 -15.69 6.28 -5.01
C LYS A 206 -14.77 5.45 -5.90
N VAL A 207 -14.55 4.18 -5.56
CA VAL A 207 -13.70 3.29 -6.34
C VAL A 207 -14.39 2.89 -7.66
N GLU A 208 -15.70 2.61 -7.63
CA GLU A 208 -16.49 2.34 -8.85
C GLU A 208 -16.41 3.50 -9.84
N SER A 209 -16.55 4.74 -9.36
CA SER A 209 -16.44 5.93 -10.20
C SER A 209 -15.06 6.04 -10.86
N ALA A 210 -14.00 5.67 -10.15
CA ALA A 210 -12.65 5.66 -10.71
C ALA A 210 -12.47 4.54 -11.75
N ILE A 211 -12.99 3.33 -11.49
CA ILE A 211 -12.97 2.23 -12.46
C ILE A 211 -13.70 2.62 -13.74
N ASN A 212 -14.89 3.21 -13.62
CA ASN A 212 -15.68 3.66 -14.76
C ASN A 212 -14.95 4.72 -15.59
N SER A 213 -14.15 5.60 -14.95
CA SER A 213 -13.35 6.61 -15.64
C SER A 213 -12.19 6.01 -16.45
N LEU A 214 -11.67 4.83 -16.06
CA LEU A 214 -10.66 4.12 -16.83
C LEU A 214 -11.22 3.64 -18.17
N GLY A 215 -12.47 3.14 -18.20
CA GLY A 215 -13.15 2.71 -19.44
C GLY A 215 -13.37 3.85 -20.45
N GLY A 216 -13.57 5.09 -19.97
CA GLY A 216 -13.72 6.27 -20.82
C GLY A 216 -12.40 6.74 -21.49
N GLN A 217 -11.24 6.31 -21.02
CA GLN A 217 -9.93 6.66 -21.60
C GLN A 217 -9.55 5.76 -22.81
N PHE A 218 -10.28 4.69 -23.06
CA PHE A 218 -10.02 3.77 -24.17
C PHE A 218 -10.93 3.98 -25.41
N ASN A 219 -11.81 5.00 -25.38
CA ASN A 219 -12.77 5.32 -26.43
C ASN A 219 -12.49 6.67 -27.14
N VAL A 220 -11.22 7.10 -27.22
CA VAL A 220 -10.84 8.27 -28.03
C VAL A 220 -9.74 7.89 -29.02
#